data_7bff7b6c6dce57ff91444343367d985a
#
_entry.id   7bff7b6c6dce57ff91444343367d985a
#
_cell.length_a   1.000
_cell.length_b   1.000
_cell.length_c   1.000
_cell.angle_alpha   90.00
_cell.angle_beta   90.00
_cell.angle_gamma   90.00
#
_symmetry.space_group_name_H-M   'P 1'
#
loop_
_entity.id
_entity.type
_entity.pdbx_description
1 polymer ?
#
loop_
_entity_poly.entity_id
_entity_poly.type
_entity_poly.pdbx_seq_one_letter_code
_entity_poly.pdbx_strand_id
1 'polypeptide(L)'
;MNRQIRLGEADLTRLRAHMGVRDELLNQRLRYVDAHGAMNYLQLALTATSFNEMMDRMVAARQVAASDRKLLTDLAQQHSEVTLANTALDEKKGQVLALLQQQKAAEADLQKSLKAQDAALAYAKQLEVQLSAQYAAVQAQRAAIDAQVAQLQQQYQAAAKAAGGGTGQFEWPEPECGHGCISQGFGCNSYWFEQYEPSCPYPHRIHTGIDIAGPYGTPIVAADTGVVYFYPGSFGYGNYIVMIHGNGYSTLYGHLSRFNGAMSSGAIIARGDLIGYEGSTGNSTGPHLHFEIRTNNMWRDPCIWLGC
;
A
#
# COMPACT_ATOMS: atom_id res chain seq x y z
N MET A 1 -16.82 15.41 -28.55
CA MET A 1 -15.77 16.26 -29.16
C MET A 1 -15.70 16.13 -30.69
N ASN A 2 -15.52 14.95 -31.27
CA ASN A 2 -15.52 14.75 -32.74
C ASN A 2 -16.81 15.26 -33.48
N ARG A 3 -17.96 15.29 -32.80
CA ARG A 3 -19.21 15.83 -33.37
C ARG A 3 -19.14 17.35 -33.54
N GLN A 4 -18.56 18.07 -32.61
CA GLN A 4 -18.43 19.54 -32.68
C GLN A 4 -17.44 19.98 -33.76
N ILE A 5 -16.34 19.24 -33.95
CA ILE A 5 -15.40 19.49 -35.06
C ILE A 5 -16.07 19.28 -36.40
N ARG A 6 -16.80 18.16 -36.59
CA ARG A 6 -17.54 17.89 -37.83
C ARG A 6 -18.62 18.94 -38.14
N LEU A 7 -19.30 19.43 -37.10
CA LEU A 7 -20.28 20.53 -37.28
C LEU A 7 -19.58 21.82 -37.71
N GLY A 8 -18.46 22.17 -37.09
CA GLY A 8 -17.67 23.33 -37.46
C GLY A 8 -17.10 23.23 -38.88
N GLU A 9 -16.66 22.04 -39.32
CA GLU A 9 -16.21 21.80 -40.71
C GLU A 9 -17.35 21.93 -41.70
N ALA A 10 -18.55 21.44 -41.37
CA ALA A 10 -19.75 21.59 -42.23
C ALA A 10 -20.20 23.05 -42.35
N ASP A 11 -20.15 23.81 -41.26
CA ASP A 11 -20.49 25.24 -41.26
C ASP A 11 -19.47 26.05 -42.04
N LEU A 12 -18.17 25.77 -41.92
CA LEU A 12 -17.13 26.37 -42.75
C LEU A 12 -17.31 26.06 -44.23
N THR A 13 -17.70 24.86 -44.58
CA THR A 13 -17.97 24.45 -45.95
C THR A 13 -19.14 25.26 -46.52
N ARG A 14 -20.22 25.45 -45.78
CA ARG A 14 -21.35 26.28 -46.13
C ARG A 14 -20.96 27.75 -46.36
N LEU A 15 -20.22 28.32 -45.40
CA LEU A 15 -19.74 29.70 -45.48
C LEU A 15 -18.87 29.94 -46.73
N ARG A 16 -17.95 29.02 -47.03
CA ARG A 16 -17.10 29.07 -48.24
C ARG A 16 -17.91 28.97 -49.51
N ALA A 17 -18.94 28.11 -49.57
CA ALA A 17 -19.82 28.00 -50.70
C ALA A 17 -20.60 29.30 -50.95
N HIS A 18 -21.13 29.94 -49.91
CA HIS A 18 -21.78 31.24 -50.02
C HIS A 18 -20.84 32.36 -50.49
N MET A 19 -19.61 32.37 -50.00
CA MET A 19 -18.58 33.30 -50.47
C MET A 19 -18.26 33.08 -51.94
N GLY A 20 -18.06 31.83 -52.36
CA GLY A 20 -17.74 31.52 -53.77
C GLY A 20 -18.75 32.05 -54.77
N VAL A 21 -20.04 32.02 -54.45
CA VAL A 21 -21.10 32.59 -55.28
C VAL A 21 -20.96 34.12 -55.39
N ARG A 22 -20.65 34.81 -54.35
CA ARG A 22 -20.48 36.26 -54.29
C ARG A 22 -19.17 36.72 -54.93
N ASP A 23 -18.09 35.96 -54.73
CA ASP A 23 -16.82 36.20 -55.43
C ASP A 23 -16.96 36.07 -56.96
N GLU A 24 -17.70 35.07 -57.42
CA GLU A 24 -17.98 34.93 -58.84
C GLU A 24 -18.79 36.11 -59.38
N LEU A 25 -19.79 36.57 -58.61
CA LEU A 25 -20.58 37.77 -59.02
C LEU A 25 -19.69 39.02 -59.08
N LEU A 26 -18.78 39.20 -58.14
CA LEU A 26 -17.81 40.31 -58.13
C LEU A 26 -16.86 40.19 -59.34
N ASN A 27 -16.33 39.00 -59.60
CA ASN A 27 -15.45 38.74 -60.76
C ASN A 27 -16.14 39.00 -62.11
N GLN A 28 -17.41 38.62 -62.23
CA GLN A 28 -18.20 38.93 -63.46
C GLN A 28 -18.33 40.42 -63.57
N ARG A 29 -18.57 41.17 -62.52
CA ARG A 29 -18.68 42.64 -62.58
C ARG A 29 -17.36 43.31 -62.93
N LEU A 30 -16.24 42.84 -62.28
CA LEU A 30 -14.90 43.33 -62.56
C LEU A 30 -14.53 43.10 -64.03
N ARG A 31 -14.81 41.88 -64.59
CA ARG A 31 -14.61 41.60 -66.01
C ARG A 31 -15.45 42.49 -66.94
N TYR A 32 -16.70 42.80 -66.54
CA TYR A 32 -17.55 43.73 -67.31
C TYR A 32 -16.99 45.15 -67.33
N VAL A 33 -16.49 45.63 -66.15
CA VAL A 33 -15.85 46.95 -66.03
C VAL A 33 -14.56 47.00 -66.86
N ASP A 34 -13.74 45.96 -66.83
CA ASP A 34 -12.47 45.83 -67.51
C ASP A 34 -12.70 45.84 -69.03
N ALA A 35 -13.69 45.11 -69.52
CA ALA A 35 -14.05 45.00 -70.98
C ALA A 35 -14.69 46.27 -71.55
N HIS A 36 -15.41 47.04 -70.75
CA HIS A 36 -16.20 48.21 -71.25
C HIS A 36 -15.68 49.56 -70.73
N GLY A 37 -14.57 49.52 -70.00
CA GLY A 37 -14.02 50.67 -69.28
C GLY A 37 -14.84 51.04 -68.03
N ALA A 38 -14.22 51.77 -67.07
CA ALA A 38 -14.94 52.33 -65.93
C ALA A 38 -16.00 53.31 -66.54
N MET A 39 -17.24 52.82 -66.71
CA MET A 39 -18.33 53.71 -67.13
C MET A 39 -18.43 54.82 -66.07
N ASN A 40 -18.00 55.98 -66.50
CA ASN A 40 -18.20 57.16 -65.73
C ASN A 40 -19.72 57.39 -65.69
N TYR A 41 -20.38 56.99 -64.56
CA TYR A 41 -21.84 57.19 -64.41
C TYR A 41 -22.28 58.59 -64.73
N LEU A 42 -21.38 59.57 -64.68
CA LEU A 42 -21.54 60.93 -65.11
C LEU A 42 -21.66 60.99 -66.65
N GLN A 43 -20.81 60.26 -67.35
CA GLN A 43 -20.81 60.21 -68.83
C GLN A 43 -22.06 59.56 -69.33
N LEU A 44 -22.59 58.51 -68.71
CA LEU A 44 -23.84 57.88 -68.99
C LEU A 44 -25.04 58.83 -68.80
N ALA A 45 -25.01 59.65 -67.74
CA ALA A 45 -26.02 60.66 -67.46
C ALA A 45 -25.99 61.81 -68.51
N LEU A 46 -24.78 62.21 -68.92
CA LEU A 46 -24.59 63.29 -69.92
C LEU A 46 -24.92 62.93 -71.34
N THR A 47 -25.09 61.66 -71.74
CA THR A 47 -25.54 61.17 -73.02
C THR A 47 -27.07 61.04 -73.10
N ALA A 48 -27.81 61.47 -72.07
CA ALA A 48 -29.28 61.44 -72.07
C ALA A 48 -29.87 62.46 -73.04
N THR A 49 -30.98 62.06 -73.70
CA THR A 49 -31.67 62.92 -74.70
C THR A 49 -32.69 63.85 -74.02
N SER A 50 -33.03 63.66 -72.79
CA SER A 50 -33.92 64.50 -71.97
C SER A 50 -33.48 64.61 -70.54
N PHE A 51 -33.93 65.66 -69.79
CA PHE A 51 -33.67 65.86 -68.43
C PHE A 51 -34.21 64.69 -67.55
N ASN A 52 -35.40 64.19 -67.89
CA ASN A 52 -35.99 63.05 -67.11
C ASN A 52 -35.15 61.79 -67.30
N GLU A 53 -34.72 61.50 -68.53
CA GLU A 53 -33.83 60.38 -68.81
C GLU A 53 -32.51 60.49 -68.10
N MET A 54 -31.93 61.71 -68.00
CA MET A 54 -30.75 61.98 -67.26
C MET A 54 -30.91 61.64 -65.72
N MET A 55 -32.03 62.08 -65.18
CA MET A 55 -32.37 61.79 -63.78
C MET A 55 -32.55 60.29 -63.49
N ASP A 56 -33.28 59.62 -64.39
CA ASP A 56 -33.50 58.16 -64.28
C ASP A 56 -32.17 57.38 -64.32
N ARG A 57 -31.28 57.75 -65.26
CA ARG A 57 -29.94 57.16 -65.37
C ARG A 57 -29.07 57.46 -64.16
N MET A 58 -29.14 58.65 -63.56
CA MET A 58 -28.43 58.99 -62.35
C MET A 58 -28.94 58.17 -61.09
N VAL A 59 -30.25 57.98 -60.99
CA VAL A 59 -30.85 57.16 -59.96
C VAL A 59 -30.38 55.69 -60.10
N ALA A 60 -30.46 55.15 -61.31
CA ALA A 60 -30.00 53.81 -61.61
C ALA A 60 -28.50 53.61 -61.28
N ALA A 61 -27.66 54.58 -61.71
CA ALA A 61 -26.22 54.56 -61.36
C ALA A 61 -25.95 54.59 -59.84
N ARG A 62 -26.68 55.41 -59.09
CA ARG A 62 -26.60 55.44 -57.64
C ARG A 62 -27.00 54.11 -57.00
N GLN A 63 -28.08 53.47 -57.50
CA GLN A 63 -28.52 52.17 -56.98
C GLN A 63 -27.48 51.07 -57.24
N VAL A 64 -26.87 51.06 -58.43
CA VAL A 64 -25.81 50.11 -58.79
C VAL A 64 -24.58 50.34 -57.86
N ALA A 65 -24.12 51.59 -57.71
CA ALA A 65 -23.00 51.92 -56.85
C ALA A 65 -23.24 51.56 -55.37
N ALA A 66 -24.47 51.76 -54.88
CA ALA A 66 -24.88 51.35 -53.56
C ALA A 66 -24.88 49.81 -53.35
N SER A 67 -25.37 49.08 -54.35
CA SER A 67 -25.36 47.61 -54.41
C SER A 67 -23.93 47.04 -54.40
N ASP A 68 -23.02 47.65 -55.18
CA ASP A 68 -21.61 47.27 -55.25
C ASP A 68 -20.89 47.50 -53.93
N ARG A 69 -21.13 48.63 -53.31
CA ARG A 69 -20.56 48.93 -52.00
C ARG A 69 -21.05 47.94 -50.93
N LYS A 70 -22.34 47.59 -50.97
CA LYS A 70 -22.91 46.59 -50.09
C LYS A 70 -22.29 45.20 -50.31
N LEU A 71 -22.13 44.79 -51.57
CA LEU A 71 -21.52 43.51 -51.95
C LEU A 71 -20.09 43.43 -51.42
N LEU A 72 -19.28 44.47 -51.60
CA LEU A 72 -17.89 44.51 -51.07
C LEU A 72 -17.85 44.44 -49.55
N THR A 73 -18.74 45.18 -48.87
CA THR A 73 -18.81 45.14 -47.40
C THR A 73 -19.21 43.76 -46.89
N ASP A 74 -20.23 43.15 -47.47
CA ASP A 74 -20.71 41.80 -47.12
C ASP A 74 -19.62 40.73 -47.35
N LEU A 75 -18.85 40.84 -48.46
CA LEU A 75 -17.72 39.95 -48.74
C LEU A 75 -16.59 40.12 -47.73
N ALA A 76 -16.22 41.33 -47.39
CA ALA A 76 -15.19 41.62 -46.38
C ALA A 76 -15.57 41.05 -45.03
N GLN A 77 -16.84 41.20 -44.61
CA GLN A 77 -17.36 40.62 -43.38
C GLN A 77 -17.31 39.10 -43.43
N GLN A 78 -17.76 38.45 -44.49
CA GLN A 78 -17.74 37.00 -44.64
C GLN A 78 -16.32 36.44 -44.66
N HIS A 79 -15.36 37.13 -45.29
CA HIS A 79 -13.96 36.75 -45.21
C HIS A 79 -13.44 36.75 -43.78
N SER A 80 -13.80 37.75 -42.99
CA SER A 80 -13.45 37.83 -41.57
C SER A 80 -14.07 36.68 -40.77
N GLU A 81 -15.37 36.40 -40.99
CA GLU A 81 -16.08 35.30 -40.34
C GLU A 81 -15.46 33.92 -40.62
N VAL A 82 -15.11 33.64 -41.89
CA VAL A 82 -14.45 32.40 -42.32
C VAL A 82 -13.06 32.26 -41.66
N THR A 83 -12.31 33.35 -41.59
CA THR A 83 -10.99 33.37 -40.99
C THR A 83 -11.07 33.05 -39.50
N LEU A 84 -11.97 33.71 -38.78
CA LEU A 84 -12.22 33.45 -37.36
C LEU A 84 -12.69 32.03 -37.09
N ALA A 85 -13.60 31.50 -37.91
CA ALA A 85 -14.09 30.14 -37.79
C ALA A 85 -13.00 29.09 -38.05
N ASN A 86 -12.11 29.32 -39.04
CA ASN A 86 -10.94 28.48 -39.28
C ASN A 86 -10.01 28.45 -38.08
N THR A 87 -9.64 29.62 -37.54
CA THR A 87 -8.75 29.71 -36.38
C THR A 87 -9.33 28.96 -35.15
N ALA A 88 -10.61 29.20 -34.88
CA ALA A 88 -11.29 28.52 -33.75
C ALA A 88 -11.37 26.98 -33.95
N LEU A 89 -11.53 26.51 -35.18
CA LEU A 89 -11.53 25.09 -35.50
C LEU A 89 -10.15 24.45 -35.32
N ASP A 90 -9.11 25.13 -35.78
CA ASP A 90 -7.72 24.66 -35.65
C ASP A 90 -7.28 24.62 -34.17
N GLU A 91 -7.66 25.61 -33.37
CA GLU A 91 -7.45 25.58 -31.93
C GLU A 91 -8.14 24.38 -31.25
N LYS A 92 -9.41 24.12 -31.61
CA LYS A 92 -10.14 22.93 -31.10
C LYS A 92 -9.48 21.62 -31.51
N LYS A 93 -9.01 21.51 -32.76
CA LYS A 93 -8.26 20.34 -33.23
C LYS A 93 -6.98 20.15 -32.44
N GLY A 94 -6.23 21.21 -32.14
CA GLY A 94 -5.04 21.19 -31.29
C GLY A 94 -5.34 20.69 -29.87
N GLN A 95 -6.41 21.20 -29.25
CA GLN A 95 -6.85 20.76 -27.93
C GLN A 95 -7.22 19.25 -27.91
N VAL A 96 -7.92 18.78 -28.96
CA VAL A 96 -8.26 17.33 -29.05
C VAL A 96 -7.03 16.47 -29.18
N LEU A 97 -6.04 16.86 -29.97
CA LEU A 97 -4.79 16.12 -30.11
C LEU A 97 -4.01 16.08 -28.79
N ALA A 98 -3.92 17.20 -28.07
CA ALA A 98 -3.26 17.26 -26.78
C ALA A 98 -3.94 16.34 -25.74
N LEU A 99 -5.28 16.36 -25.68
CA LEU A 99 -6.04 15.47 -24.79
C LEU A 99 -5.87 13.98 -25.13
N LEU A 100 -5.81 13.64 -26.42
CA LEU A 100 -5.54 12.27 -26.86
C LEU A 100 -4.13 11.79 -26.45
N GLN A 101 -3.14 12.67 -26.52
CA GLN A 101 -1.78 12.36 -26.05
C GLN A 101 -1.76 12.16 -24.54
N GLN A 102 -2.42 13.02 -23.78
CA GLN A 102 -2.55 12.88 -22.32
C GLN A 102 -3.27 11.57 -21.94
N GLN A 103 -4.35 11.24 -22.64
CA GLN A 103 -5.06 9.98 -22.39
C GLN A 103 -4.16 8.75 -22.64
N LYS A 104 -3.41 8.73 -23.74
CA LYS A 104 -2.48 7.62 -24.04
C LYS A 104 -1.37 7.50 -22.99
N ALA A 105 -0.84 8.62 -22.51
CA ALA A 105 0.15 8.62 -21.43
C ALA A 105 -0.45 8.08 -20.14
N ALA A 106 -1.63 8.53 -19.74
CA ALA A 106 -2.34 8.06 -18.55
C ALA A 106 -2.68 6.55 -18.63
N GLU A 107 -3.09 6.06 -19.81
CA GLU A 107 -3.33 4.62 -20.04
C GLU A 107 -2.05 3.80 -19.88
N ALA A 108 -0.92 4.28 -20.39
CA ALA A 108 0.38 3.61 -20.23
C ALA A 108 0.84 3.58 -18.76
N ASP A 109 0.68 4.67 -18.02
CA ASP A 109 1.00 4.75 -16.60
C ASP A 109 0.09 3.84 -15.76
N LEU A 110 -1.20 3.79 -16.08
CA LEU A 110 -2.14 2.88 -15.44
C LEU A 110 -1.75 1.41 -15.66
N GLN A 111 -1.39 1.04 -16.90
CA GLN A 111 -0.93 -0.33 -17.20
C GLN A 111 0.35 -0.69 -16.44
N LYS A 112 1.29 0.26 -16.31
CA LYS A 112 2.50 0.07 -15.52
C LYS A 112 2.18 -0.13 -14.04
N SER A 113 1.27 0.67 -13.50
CA SER A 113 0.81 0.57 -12.10
C SER A 113 0.12 -0.77 -11.83
N LEU A 114 -0.76 -1.23 -12.72
CA LEU A 114 -1.42 -2.53 -12.60
C LEU A 114 -0.43 -3.69 -12.60
N LYS A 115 0.56 -3.69 -13.49
CA LYS A 115 1.62 -4.72 -13.51
C LYS A 115 2.44 -4.73 -12.21
N ALA A 116 2.75 -3.54 -11.66
CA ALA A 116 3.45 -3.44 -10.39
C ALA A 116 2.61 -3.97 -9.22
N GLN A 117 1.31 -3.69 -9.23
CA GLN A 117 0.37 -4.20 -8.23
C GLN A 117 0.23 -5.73 -8.30
N ASP A 118 0.12 -6.31 -9.50
CA ASP A 118 0.05 -7.76 -9.69
C ASP A 118 1.33 -8.45 -9.19
N ALA A 119 2.51 -7.88 -9.48
CA ALA A 119 3.78 -8.39 -8.99
C ALA A 119 3.88 -8.31 -7.46
N ALA A 120 3.45 -7.21 -6.85
CA ALA A 120 3.42 -7.06 -5.40
C ALA A 120 2.46 -8.06 -4.73
N LEU A 121 1.29 -8.31 -5.33
CA LEU A 121 0.32 -9.30 -4.86
C LEU A 121 0.87 -10.72 -4.94
N ALA A 122 1.55 -11.07 -6.03
CA ALA A 122 2.20 -12.37 -6.20
C ALA A 122 3.29 -12.59 -5.15
N TYR A 123 4.12 -11.55 -4.89
CA TYR A 123 5.15 -11.59 -3.84
C TYR A 123 4.54 -11.75 -2.44
N ALA A 124 3.47 -10.99 -2.13
CA ALA A 124 2.78 -11.11 -0.84
C ALA A 124 2.21 -12.51 -0.60
N LYS A 125 1.60 -13.14 -1.62
CA LYS A 125 1.12 -14.52 -1.55
C LYS A 125 2.25 -15.53 -1.31
N GLN A 126 3.39 -15.34 -1.96
CA GLN A 126 4.55 -16.19 -1.75
C GLN A 126 5.08 -16.06 -0.31
N LEU A 127 5.15 -14.84 0.21
CA LEU A 127 5.57 -14.58 1.59
C LEU A 127 4.60 -15.21 2.62
N GLU A 128 3.30 -15.11 2.38
CA GLU A 128 2.27 -15.74 3.22
C GLU A 128 2.44 -17.26 3.30
N VAL A 129 2.69 -17.93 2.16
CA VAL A 129 2.97 -19.38 2.13
C VAL A 129 4.24 -19.72 2.93
N GLN A 130 5.31 -18.95 2.77
CA GLN A 130 6.55 -19.16 3.52
C GLN A 130 6.34 -18.96 5.02
N LEU A 131 5.64 -17.90 5.41
CA LEU A 131 5.35 -17.59 6.81
C LEU A 131 4.46 -18.67 7.46
N SER A 132 3.45 -19.15 6.75
CA SER A 132 2.57 -20.22 7.24
C SER A 132 3.32 -21.53 7.46
N ALA A 133 4.25 -21.87 6.56
CA ALA A 133 5.10 -23.06 6.71
C ALA A 133 6.07 -22.92 7.90
N GLN A 134 6.69 -21.77 8.10
CA GLN A 134 7.54 -21.51 9.28
C GLN A 134 6.73 -21.59 10.57
N TYR A 135 5.53 -21.00 10.58
CA TYR A 135 4.63 -21.07 11.72
C TYR A 135 4.25 -22.50 12.08
N ALA A 136 3.89 -23.34 11.08
CA ALA A 136 3.58 -24.74 11.31
C ALA A 136 4.77 -25.53 11.89
N ALA A 137 6.00 -25.22 11.44
CA ALA A 137 7.22 -25.82 11.98
C ALA A 137 7.46 -25.44 13.45
N VAL A 138 7.22 -24.17 13.84
CA VAL A 138 7.29 -23.71 15.23
C VAL A 138 6.28 -24.47 16.10
N GLN A 139 5.05 -24.57 15.65
CA GLN A 139 4.00 -25.28 16.40
C GLN A 139 4.34 -26.76 16.61
N ALA A 140 4.86 -27.43 15.57
CA ALA A 140 5.29 -28.80 15.65
C ALA A 140 6.45 -29.00 16.66
N GLN A 141 7.42 -28.07 16.67
CA GLN A 141 8.54 -28.10 17.62
C GLN A 141 8.05 -27.89 19.04
N ARG A 142 7.15 -26.92 19.30
CA ARG A 142 6.55 -26.69 20.63
C ARG A 142 5.82 -27.94 21.12
N ALA A 143 4.99 -28.57 20.30
CA ALA A 143 4.27 -29.81 20.66
C ALA A 143 5.25 -30.96 21.03
N ALA A 144 6.37 -31.07 20.31
CA ALA A 144 7.41 -32.05 20.61
C ALA A 144 8.09 -31.76 22.00
N ILE A 145 8.35 -30.48 22.30
CA ILE A 145 8.89 -30.05 23.59
C ILE A 145 7.92 -30.40 24.74
N ASP A 146 6.64 -30.07 24.56
CA ASP A 146 5.62 -30.36 25.57
C ASP A 146 5.49 -31.86 25.87
N ALA A 147 5.53 -32.69 24.82
CA ALA A 147 5.55 -34.15 24.98
C ALA A 147 6.80 -34.64 25.71
N GLN A 148 7.96 -34.04 25.43
CA GLN A 148 9.23 -34.37 26.06
C GLN A 148 9.24 -33.94 27.55
N VAL A 149 8.73 -32.76 27.87
CA VAL A 149 8.58 -32.29 29.27
C VAL A 149 7.67 -33.22 30.05
N ALA A 150 6.55 -33.65 29.47
CA ALA A 150 5.66 -34.62 30.12
C ALA A 150 6.34 -35.97 30.41
N GLN A 151 7.15 -36.47 29.47
CA GLN A 151 7.92 -37.71 29.67
C GLN A 151 8.97 -37.54 30.77
N LEU A 152 9.70 -36.42 30.78
CA LEU A 152 10.70 -36.12 31.81
C LEU A 152 10.06 -36.00 33.19
N GLN A 153 8.89 -35.35 33.29
CA GLN A 153 8.13 -35.30 34.54
C GLN A 153 7.83 -36.68 35.09
N GLN A 154 7.39 -37.63 34.26
CA GLN A 154 7.11 -39.00 34.71
C GLN A 154 8.37 -39.73 35.17
N GLN A 155 9.50 -39.55 34.46
CA GLN A 155 10.75 -40.24 34.77
C GLN A 155 11.42 -39.73 36.04
N TYR A 156 11.44 -38.43 36.27
CA TYR A 156 12.32 -37.79 37.24
C TYR A 156 11.57 -37.12 38.41
N GLN A 157 10.23 -37.18 38.42
CA GLN A 157 9.41 -36.61 39.49
C GLN A 157 9.81 -37.11 40.89
N ALA A 158 10.08 -38.40 41.03
CA ALA A 158 10.46 -38.98 42.30
C ALA A 158 11.86 -38.50 42.77
N ALA A 159 12.82 -38.40 41.84
CA ALA A 159 14.18 -37.91 42.15
C ALA A 159 14.18 -36.44 42.51
N ALA A 160 13.47 -35.59 41.80
CA ALA A 160 13.35 -34.16 42.08
C ALA A 160 12.68 -33.92 43.44
N LYS A 161 11.62 -34.65 43.75
CA LYS A 161 10.95 -34.57 45.05
C LYS A 161 11.86 -35.04 46.21
N ALA A 162 12.62 -36.12 46.04
CA ALA A 162 13.57 -36.61 47.04
C ALA A 162 14.69 -35.61 47.35
N ALA A 163 15.03 -34.76 46.35
CA ALA A 163 16.01 -33.69 46.51
C ALA A 163 15.43 -32.40 47.14
N GLY A 164 14.14 -32.38 47.51
CA GLY A 164 13.49 -31.23 48.15
C GLY A 164 12.76 -30.29 47.17
N GLY A 165 12.59 -30.70 45.89
CA GLY A 165 11.82 -29.97 44.91
C GLY A 165 10.31 -30.18 45.01
N GLY A 166 9.54 -29.45 44.24
CA GLY A 166 8.09 -29.56 44.13
C GLY A 166 7.34 -28.99 45.33
N THR A 167 7.94 -28.00 46.01
CA THR A 167 7.32 -27.34 47.15
C THR A 167 6.18 -26.39 46.76
N GLY A 168 6.13 -25.97 45.50
CA GLY A 168 5.25 -24.91 45.00
C GLY A 168 5.67 -23.52 45.49
N GLN A 169 6.87 -23.40 46.04
CA GLN A 169 7.46 -22.12 46.44
C GLN A 169 8.58 -21.78 45.49
N PHE A 170 8.23 -20.98 44.46
CA PHE A 170 9.20 -20.55 43.46
C PHE A 170 9.81 -19.21 43.84
N GLU A 171 11.11 -19.09 43.61
CA GLU A 171 11.80 -17.80 43.74
C GLU A 171 11.88 -17.12 42.35
N TRP A 172 12.09 -15.81 42.37
CA TRP A 172 12.23 -15.00 41.16
C TRP A 172 13.47 -15.44 40.36
N PRO A 173 13.32 -15.82 39.09
CA PRO A 173 14.39 -16.47 38.32
C PRO A 173 15.51 -15.54 37.89
N GLU A 174 15.31 -14.22 37.98
CA GLU A 174 16.26 -13.18 37.59
C GLU A 174 16.48 -12.19 38.74
N PRO A 175 17.34 -12.48 39.71
CA PRO A 175 17.49 -11.70 40.94
C PRO A 175 17.90 -10.23 40.71
N GLU A 176 18.62 -9.94 39.63
CA GLU A 176 19.07 -8.58 39.30
C GLU A 176 17.94 -7.71 38.75
N CYS A 177 16.82 -8.29 38.32
CA CYS A 177 15.65 -7.60 37.78
C CYS A 177 14.39 -8.03 38.54
N GLY A 178 13.78 -7.13 39.26
CA GLY A 178 12.54 -7.39 39.99
C GLY A 178 11.28 -7.41 39.13
N HIS A 179 10.10 -7.45 39.79
CA HIS A 179 8.78 -7.51 39.10
C HIS A 179 8.53 -6.37 38.13
N GLY A 180 9.21 -5.22 38.28
CA GLY A 180 9.12 -4.09 37.36
C GLY A 180 9.71 -4.34 35.95
N CYS A 181 10.42 -5.46 35.76
CA CYS A 181 11.02 -5.86 34.51
C CYS A 181 10.12 -6.76 33.66
N ILE A 182 8.90 -7.09 34.08
CA ILE A 182 7.97 -7.85 33.26
C ILE A 182 7.58 -7.01 32.05
N SER A 183 8.01 -7.46 30.87
CA SER A 183 7.68 -6.84 29.60
C SER A 183 6.43 -7.42 28.94
N GLN A 184 6.12 -8.71 29.25
CA GLN A 184 4.91 -9.38 28.81
C GLN A 184 4.40 -10.35 29.87
N GLY A 185 3.11 -10.27 30.19
CA GLY A 185 2.42 -11.15 31.12
C GLY A 185 1.90 -12.44 30.49
N PHE A 186 1.55 -13.41 31.34
CA PHE A 186 0.87 -14.64 30.94
C PHE A 186 -0.54 -14.36 30.41
N GLY A 187 -1.00 -15.12 29.42
CA GLY A 187 -2.40 -15.15 29.03
C GLY A 187 -2.67 -14.75 27.58
N CYS A 188 -3.96 -14.64 27.28
CA CYS A 188 -4.42 -14.33 25.93
C CYS A 188 -3.95 -12.95 25.45
N ASN A 189 -3.45 -12.89 24.22
CA ASN A 189 -2.97 -11.65 23.60
C ASN A 189 -3.24 -11.63 22.08
N SER A 190 -2.78 -10.59 21.38
CA SER A 190 -2.96 -10.42 19.94
C SER A 190 -1.69 -10.62 19.10
N TYR A 191 -0.59 -11.03 19.69
CA TYR A 191 0.68 -11.19 18.98
C TYR A 191 0.68 -12.45 18.13
N TRP A 192 0.86 -12.30 16.83
CA TRP A 192 0.74 -13.37 15.82
C TRP A 192 1.76 -14.51 15.99
N PHE A 193 2.88 -14.25 16.64
CA PHE A 193 3.97 -15.20 16.86
C PHE A 193 3.78 -16.06 18.13
N GLU A 194 2.79 -15.71 18.97
CA GLU A 194 2.47 -16.47 20.16
C GLU A 194 1.77 -17.81 19.88
N GLN A 195 1.70 -18.65 20.93
CA GLN A 195 1.04 -19.95 20.85
C GLN A 195 -0.43 -19.81 20.44
N TYR A 196 -0.89 -20.68 19.54
CA TYR A 196 -2.30 -20.76 19.21
C TYR A 196 -3.07 -21.43 20.34
N GLU A 197 -4.10 -20.77 20.84
CA GLU A 197 -4.98 -21.25 21.90
C GLU A 197 -6.45 -20.92 21.56
N PRO A 198 -7.26 -21.93 21.16
CA PRO A 198 -8.64 -21.72 20.73
C PRO A 198 -9.55 -21.07 21.74
N SER A 199 -9.25 -21.21 23.06
CA SER A 199 -10.02 -20.60 24.15
C SER A 199 -9.82 -19.10 24.28
N CYS A 200 -8.75 -18.55 23.69
CA CYS A 200 -8.50 -17.12 23.65
C CYS A 200 -9.37 -16.39 22.63
N PRO A 201 -9.71 -15.10 22.87
CA PRO A 201 -10.31 -14.26 21.82
C PRO A 201 -9.46 -14.21 20.55
N TYR A 202 -10.10 -13.90 19.40
CA TYR A 202 -9.35 -13.71 18.14
C TYR A 202 -8.19 -12.73 18.34
N PRO A 203 -6.98 -13.01 17.86
CA PRO A 203 -6.52 -14.06 16.95
C PRO A 203 -6.18 -15.42 17.62
N HIS A 204 -6.74 -15.76 18.77
CA HIS A 204 -6.55 -17.01 19.47
C HIS A 204 -5.09 -17.27 19.84
N ARG A 205 -4.46 -16.31 20.53
CA ARG A 205 -3.06 -16.37 20.94
C ARG A 205 -2.94 -16.32 22.46
N ILE A 206 -1.97 -17.07 23.00
CA ILE A 206 -1.63 -17.09 24.40
C ILE A 206 -0.12 -16.99 24.58
N HIS A 207 0.31 -16.13 25.49
CA HIS A 207 1.64 -16.16 26.05
C HIS A 207 1.70 -17.19 27.16
N THR A 208 2.57 -18.19 27.03
CA THR A 208 2.60 -19.38 27.91
C THR A 208 3.36 -19.19 29.23
N GLY A 209 3.98 -18.03 29.40
CA GLY A 209 4.76 -17.63 30.53
C GLY A 209 4.72 -16.14 30.81
N ILE A 210 5.74 -15.62 31.45
CA ILE A 210 6.04 -14.20 31.55
C ILE A 210 7.38 -13.91 30.89
N ASP A 211 7.52 -12.73 30.28
CA ASP A 211 8.79 -12.24 29.78
C ASP A 211 9.36 -11.21 30.73
N ILE A 212 10.59 -11.44 31.17
CA ILE A 212 11.35 -10.59 32.09
C ILE A 212 12.48 -9.98 31.27
N ALA A 213 12.46 -8.66 31.02
CA ALA A 213 13.42 -7.97 30.18
C ALA A 213 14.49 -7.27 31.01
N GLY A 214 15.67 -7.85 30.99
CA GLY A 214 16.88 -7.32 31.60
C GLY A 214 18.00 -7.09 30.58
N PRO A 215 19.20 -6.69 31.04
CA PRO A 215 20.36 -6.59 30.16
C PRO A 215 20.81 -7.96 29.66
N TYR A 216 21.27 -8.02 28.40
CA TYR A 216 21.83 -9.23 27.80
C TYR A 216 22.96 -9.80 28.68
N GLY A 217 22.84 -11.07 29.06
CA GLY A 217 23.82 -11.76 29.88
C GLY A 217 23.55 -11.70 31.38
N THR A 218 22.42 -11.15 31.83
CA THR A 218 21.99 -11.20 33.24
C THR A 218 21.92 -12.64 33.76
N PRO A 219 22.39 -12.94 34.96
CA PRO A 219 22.34 -14.27 35.54
C PRO A 219 20.91 -14.76 35.78
N ILE A 220 20.62 -15.98 35.36
CA ILE A 220 19.34 -16.66 35.55
C ILE A 220 19.55 -17.83 36.57
N VAL A 221 18.69 -17.88 37.56
CA VAL A 221 18.76 -18.90 38.65
C VAL A 221 17.58 -19.85 38.59
N ALA A 222 17.78 -21.05 39.17
CA ALA A 222 16.73 -22.05 39.31
C ALA A 222 15.64 -21.56 40.27
N ALA A 223 14.39 -21.44 39.80
CA ALA A 223 13.27 -20.96 40.63
C ALA A 223 12.86 -21.92 41.75
N ASP A 224 13.11 -23.22 41.61
CA ASP A 224 12.94 -24.24 42.66
C ASP A 224 13.97 -25.36 42.47
N THR A 225 14.24 -26.16 43.48
CA THR A 225 15.10 -27.35 43.39
C THR A 225 14.50 -28.36 42.39
N GLY A 226 15.35 -28.93 41.51
CA GLY A 226 14.87 -29.88 40.53
C GLY A 226 15.97 -30.50 39.69
N VAL A 227 15.54 -31.37 38.75
CA VAL A 227 16.43 -31.97 37.75
C VAL A 227 16.44 -31.10 36.52
N VAL A 228 17.63 -30.69 36.05
CA VAL A 228 17.83 -29.75 34.97
C VAL A 228 18.08 -30.47 33.64
N TYR A 229 17.54 -29.90 32.54
CA TYR A 229 17.78 -30.35 31.18
C TYR A 229 18.05 -29.15 30.26
N PHE A 230 19.16 -29.22 29.51
CA PHE A 230 19.63 -28.16 28.62
C PHE A 230 19.30 -28.50 27.18
N TYR A 231 18.68 -27.55 26.44
CA TYR A 231 18.29 -27.68 25.06
C TYR A 231 18.86 -26.51 24.24
N PRO A 232 19.98 -26.74 23.53
CA PRO A 232 20.47 -25.72 22.58
C PRO A 232 19.56 -25.64 21.39
N GLY A 233 19.22 -24.43 20.96
CA GLY A 233 18.33 -24.20 19.85
C GLY A 233 18.48 -22.80 19.24
N SER A 234 18.04 -22.65 18.00
CA SER A 234 18.06 -21.38 17.28
C SER A 234 16.67 -20.93 16.85
N PHE A 235 15.62 -21.62 17.31
CA PHE A 235 14.24 -21.40 16.92
C PHE A 235 13.29 -21.57 18.12
N GLY A 236 12.06 -21.06 18.06
CA GLY A 236 11.10 -21.15 19.16
C GLY A 236 11.67 -20.53 20.44
N TYR A 237 11.82 -21.31 21.50
CA TYR A 237 12.44 -20.87 22.78
C TYR A 237 13.94 -20.59 22.68
N GLY A 238 14.59 -20.79 21.52
CA GLY A 238 16.03 -20.64 21.36
C GLY A 238 16.81 -21.62 22.21
N ASN A 239 17.86 -21.19 22.91
CA ASN A 239 18.48 -21.95 23.97
C ASN A 239 17.57 -21.90 25.20
N TYR A 240 17.15 -23.05 25.66
CA TYR A 240 16.24 -23.11 26.82
C TYR A 240 16.61 -24.21 27.79
N ILE A 241 16.16 -24.04 29.02
CA ILE A 241 16.30 -25.00 30.12
C ILE A 241 14.89 -25.44 30.51
N VAL A 242 14.76 -26.75 30.82
CA VAL A 242 13.59 -27.29 31.51
C VAL A 242 14.07 -27.84 32.85
N MET A 243 13.38 -27.48 33.91
CA MET A 243 13.59 -28.09 35.23
C MET A 243 12.35 -28.84 35.69
N ILE A 244 12.56 -30.08 36.19
CA ILE A 244 11.52 -30.93 36.76
C ILE A 244 11.67 -30.87 38.29
N HIS A 245 10.64 -30.32 38.95
CA HIS A 245 10.69 -30.08 40.41
C HIS A 245 10.01 -31.15 41.26
N GLY A 246 9.26 -32.07 40.66
CA GLY A 246 8.42 -33.02 41.37
C GLY A 246 7.01 -32.49 41.66
N ASN A 247 6.14 -33.37 42.23
CA ASN A 247 4.72 -33.04 42.49
C ASN A 247 3.95 -32.43 41.30
N GLY A 248 4.35 -32.77 40.05
CA GLY A 248 3.77 -32.27 38.84
C GLY A 248 4.25 -30.90 38.40
N TYR A 249 5.19 -30.26 39.11
CA TYR A 249 5.76 -28.96 38.75
C TYR A 249 6.94 -29.08 37.79
N SER A 250 7.01 -28.18 36.83
CA SER A 250 8.18 -27.92 36.01
C SER A 250 8.26 -26.43 35.65
N THR A 251 9.48 -25.96 35.37
CA THR A 251 9.75 -24.61 34.87
C THR A 251 10.51 -24.68 33.56
N LEU A 252 10.31 -23.65 32.71
CA LEU A 252 11.04 -23.44 31.45
C LEU A 252 11.65 -22.05 31.48
N TYR A 253 12.91 -21.96 31.01
CA TYR A 253 13.70 -20.73 30.91
C TYR A 253 14.14 -20.59 29.45
N GLY A 254 13.53 -19.71 28.69
CA GLY A 254 13.75 -19.54 27.25
C GLY A 254 14.67 -18.38 26.90
N HIS A 255 15.05 -18.31 25.61
CA HIS A 255 15.82 -17.27 24.95
C HIS A 255 17.24 -17.02 25.50
N LEU A 256 17.80 -18.00 26.22
CA LEU A 256 19.10 -17.87 26.90
C LEU A 256 20.24 -17.60 25.91
N SER A 257 21.21 -16.77 26.31
CA SER A 257 22.45 -16.56 25.57
C SER A 257 23.38 -17.75 25.66
N ARG A 258 23.48 -18.35 26.88
CA ARG A 258 24.28 -19.53 27.16
C ARG A 258 23.79 -20.21 28.44
N PHE A 259 24.14 -21.49 28.60
CA PHE A 259 23.93 -22.25 29.82
C PHE A 259 25.09 -22.06 30.78
N ASN A 260 24.89 -22.40 32.08
CA ASN A 260 26.01 -22.57 33.00
C ASN A 260 26.78 -23.85 32.63
N GLY A 261 27.97 -23.70 32.11
CA GLY A 261 28.82 -24.81 31.62
C GLY A 261 29.36 -25.76 32.70
N ALA A 262 29.13 -25.45 33.97
CA ALA A 262 29.53 -26.33 35.09
C ALA A 262 28.47 -27.43 35.40
N MET A 263 27.31 -27.40 34.72
CA MET A 263 26.18 -28.30 34.96
C MET A 263 25.97 -29.27 33.81
N SER A 264 25.42 -30.44 34.09
CA SER A 264 25.05 -31.45 33.09
C SER A 264 23.56 -31.73 33.11
N SER A 265 22.97 -32.04 31.98
CA SER A 265 21.58 -32.49 31.90
C SER A 265 21.36 -33.74 32.74
N GLY A 266 20.28 -33.77 33.52
CA GLY A 266 19.97 -34.81 34.47
C GLY A 266 20.54 -34.56 35.86
N ALA A 267 21.31 -33.49 36.10
CA ALA A 267 21.80 -33.12 37.43
C ALA A 267 20.67 -32.53 38.26
N ILE A 268 20.76 -32.73 39.60
CA ILE A 268 19.91 -32.06 40.58
C ILE A 268 20.53 -30.70 40.89
N ILE A 269 19.74 -29.65 40.73
CA ILE A 269 20.13 -28.25 40.94
C ILE A 269 19.27 -27.69 42.06
N ALA A 270 19.89 -27.01 43.03
CA ALA A 270 19.18 -26.37 44.14
C ALA A 270 18.51 -25.06 43.65
N ARG A 271 17.43 -24.68 44.33
CA ARG A 271 16.81 -23.36 44.15
C ARG A 271 17.85 -22.26 44.40
N GLY A 272 17.85 -21.23 43.55
CA GLY A 272 18.79 -20.12 43.60
C GLY A 272 20.14 -20.36 42.92
N ASP A 273 20.44 -21.60 42.50
CA ASP A 273 21.68 -21.88 41.77
C ASP A 273 21.62 -21.27 40.33
N LEU A 274 22.77 -20.74 39.90
CA LEU A 274 22.94 -20.18 38.57
C LEU A 274 22.82 -21.26 37.50
N ILE A 275 21.85 -21.15 36.57
CA ILE A 275 21.59 -22.13 35.50
C ILE A 275 21.96 -21.63 34.13
N GLY A 276 21.92 -20.33 33.88
CA GLY A 276 22.18 -19.73 32.57
C GLY A 276 22.24 -18.22 32.62
N TYR A 277 22.15 -17.63 31.42
CA TYR A 277 22.24 -16.18 31.29
C TYR A 277 21.21 -15.70 30.24
N GLU A 278 20.58 -14.57 30.55
CA GLU A 278 19.62 -13.92 29.65
C GLU A 278 20.19 -13.70 28.25
N GLY A 279 19.35 -13.81 27.24
CA GLY A 279 19.72 -13.64 25.84
C GLY A 279 18.58 -13.18 24.97
N SER A 280 18.72 -13.45 23.67
CA SER A 280 17.71 -13.17 22.66
C SER A 280 17.79 -14.22 21.55
N THR A 281 17.97 -15.49 21.93
CA THR A 281 18.03 -16.61 20.97
C THR A 281 16.63 -17.10 20.62
N GLY A 282 16.45 -17.71 19.43
CA GLY A 282 15.14 -18.17 18.97
C GLY A 282 14.22 -17.05 18.51
N ASN A 283 12.92 -17.19 18.77
CA ASN A 283 11.90 -16.20 18.40
C ASN A 283 11.82 -15.10 19.46
N SER A 284 12.76 -14.18 19.45
CA SER A 284 12.87 -13.08 20.40
C SER A 284 13.06 -11.75 19.67
N THR A 285 12.44 -10.69 20.16
CA THR A 285 12.54 -9.33 19.61
C THR A 285 13.62 -8.47 20.30
N GLY A 286 14.18 -8.96 21.40
CA GLY A 286 15.22 -8.29 22.19
C GLY A 286 15.61 -9.12 23.40
N PRO A 287 16.62 -8.73 24.20
CA PRO A 287 17.01 -9.45 25.39
C PRO A 287 15.84 -9.56 26.37
N HIS A 288 15.51 -10.79 26.78
CA HIS A 288 14.57 -11.13 27.84
C HIS A 288 14.67 -12.60 28.21
N LEU A 289 14.24 -12.92 29.39
CA LEU A 289 13.98 -14.29 29.86
C LEU A 289 12.49 -14.59 29.63
N HIS A 290 12.16 -15.60 28.82
CA HIS A 290 10.84 -16.20 28.81
C HIS A 290 10.77 -17.26 29.92
N PHE A 291 9.87 -17.08 30.88
CA PHE A 291 9.76 -17.95 32.07
C PHE A 291 8.37 -18.58 32.18
N GLU A 292 8.32 -19.92 32.22
CA GLU A 292 7.07 -20.67 32.42
C GLU A 292 7.06 -21.46 33.73
N ILE A 293 5.89 -21.52 34.36
CA ILE A 293 5.58 -22.53 35.39
C ILE A 293 4.49 -23.44 34.84
N ARG A 294 4.70 -24.77 34.95
CA ARG A 294 3.72 -25.76 34.51
C ARG A 294 3.33 -26.67 35.66
N THR A 295 2.06 -27.00 35.77
CA THR A 295 1.53 -28.00 36.67
C THR A 295 0.87 -29.12 35.89
N ASN A 296 1.36 -30.37 36.08
CA ASN A 296 0.90 -31.52 35.29
C ASN A 296 0.91 -31.24 33.79
N ASN A 297 2.00 -30.65 33.33
CA ASN A 297 2.24 -30.23 31.92
C ASN A 297 1.28 -29.16 31.35
N MET A 298 0.50 -28.49 32.20
CA MET A 298 -0.35 -27.36 31.79
C MET A 298 0.33 -26.06 32.20
N TRP A 299 0.36 -25.10 31.28
CA TRP A 299 0.85 -23.74 31.54
C TRP A 299 0.02 -23.08 32.65
N ARG A 300 0.71 -22.36 33.51
CA ARG A 300 0.10 -21.58 34.59
C ARG A 300 0.71 -20.18 34.61
N ASP A 301 -0.09 -19.21 35.02
CA ASP A 301 0.42 -17.87 35.26
C ASP A 301 1.50 -17.89 36.36
N PRO A 302 2.78 -17.59 36.03
CA PRO A 302 3.86 -17.59 36.99
C PRO A 302 3.64 -16.61 38.16
N CYS A 303 2.89 -15.51 37.89
CA CYS A 303 2.60 -14.50 38.91
C CYS A 303 1.79 -15.04 40.11
N ILE A 304 1.10 -16.18 39.98
CA ILE A 304 0.40 -16.86 41.09
C ILE A 304 1.39 -17.26 42.17
N TRP A 305 2.60 -17.65 41.79
CA TRP A 305 3.65 -18.09 42.74
C TRP A 305 4.66 -17.00 43.03
N LEU A 306 4.96 -16.15 42.06
CA LEU A 306 5.98 -15.11 42.16
C LEU A 306 5.46 -13.80 42.77
N GLY A 307 4.15 -13.64 42.88
CA GLY A 307 3.54 -12.46 43.52
C GLY A 307 3.62 -11.19 42.67
N CYS A 308 3.70 -11.32 41.36
CA CYS A 308 3.71 -10.17 40.42
C CYS A 308 2.30 -9.84 39.83
#